data_cceef30cef22e7f1b390244165165f81
#
_entry.id   cceef30cef22e7f1b390244165165f81
#
_cell.length_a   1.000
_cell.length_b   1.000
_cell.length_c   1.000
_cell.angle_alpha   90.00
_cell.angle_beta   90.00
_cell.angle_gamma   90.00
#
_symmetry.space_group_name_H-M   'P 1'
#
loop_
_entity.id
_entity.type
_entity.pdbx_description
1 polymer ?
#
loop_
_entity_poly.entity_id
_entity_poly.type
_entity_poly.pdbx_seq_one_letter_code
_entity_poly.pdbx_strand_id
1 'polypeptide(L)'
;ELAVCLSLEWESSVLDIREQFPLLPSDTRQIAIDSGIKHPVIRGVDQVMSTDFLVDCKDGPFEQFAIQVKPAAALQDERTLEKLELERRYWQQKQIPWFIFTDKEINPVVKENIEWLYSVKTEEVSAELLAQLSPLAHILQEKGDENIINVCKQVDIAYDLELGKTLSEIRALTANGFIKFNIYKSFRANKCADLCISQVVNMEELR
;
A
#
# COMPACT_ATOMS: atom_id res chain seq x y z
N GLU A 1 7.07 -7.53 -2.90
CA GLU A 1 5.90 -7.07 -3.69
C GLU A 1 4.76 -6.64 -2.76
N LEU A 2 4.25 -7.50 -1.84
CA LEU A 2 3.12 -7.19 -0.95
C LEU A 2 3.26 -5.85 -0.22
N ALA A 3 4.41 -5.57 0.40
CA ALA A 3 4.61 -4.32 1.15
C ALA A 3 4.53 -3.07 0.25
N VAL A 4 4.94 -3.16 -1.01
CA VAL A 4 4.82 -2.07 -1.99
C VAL A 4 3.36 -1.88 -2.38
N CYS A 5 2.64 -2.96 -2.71
CA CYS A 5 1.22 -2.94 -3.03
C CYS A 5 0.41 -2.25 -1.92
N LEU A 6 0.59 -2.69 -0.68
CA LEU A 6 -0.13 -2.15 0.48
C LEU A 6 0.25 -0.68 0.78
N SER A 7 1.50 -0.28 0.49
CA SER A 7 1.89 1.13 0.59
C SER A 7 1.18 1.98 -0.46
N LEU A 8 1.03 1.47 -1.68
CA LEU A 8 0.29 2.14 -2.74
C LEU A 8 -1.21 2.25 -2.40
N GLU A 9 -1.83 1.19 -1.89
CA GLU A 9 -3.23 1.23 -1.42
C GLU A 9 -3.47 2.21 -0.28
N TRP A 10 -2.44 2.51 0.51
CA TRP A 10 -2.52 3.48 1.60
C TRP A 10 -2.51 4.93 1.13
N GLU A 11 -1.96 5.18 -0.06
CA GLU A 11 -1.83 6.53 -0.62
C GLU A 11 -3.16 7.00 -1.22
N SER A 12 -3.69 8.11 -0.71
CA SER A 12 -5.00 8.64 -1.14
C SER A 12 -5.01 9.19 -2.58
N SER A 13 -3.83 9.43 -3.17
CA SER A 13 -3.67 9.87 -4.56
C SER A 13 -3.76 8.72 -5.56
N VAL A 14 -3.61 7.48 -5.13
CA VAL A 14 -3.73 6.30 -5.99
C VAL A 14 -5.19 6.00 -6.28
N LEU A 15 -5.52 5.82 -7.56
CA LEU A 15 -6.86 5.50 -8.06
C LEU A 15 -7.02 4.03 -8.37
N ASP A 16 -6.00 3.43 -9.01
CA ASP A 16 -6.03 2.04 -9.48
C ASP A 16 -4.63 1.44 -9.44
N ILE A 17 -4.56 0.15 -9.13
CA ILE A 17 -3.33 -0.63 -9.09
C ILE A 17 -3.55 -1.90 -9.90
N ARG A 18 -2.86 -2.02 -11.01
CA ARG A 18 -2.88 -3.22 -11.85
C ARG A 18 -1.63 -4.04 -11.61
N GLU A 19 -1.81 -5.18 -10.93
CA GLU A 19 -0.73 -6.09 -10.59
C GLU A 19 -0.35 -6.97 -11.79
N GLN A 20 0.94 -7.34 -11.88
CA GLN A 20 1.50 -8.23 -12.91
C GLN A 20 1.06 -7.82 -14.32
N PHE A 21 1.10 -6.50 -14.59
CA PHE A 21 0.64 -5.93 -15.84
C PHE A 21 1.43 -6.46 -17.04
N PRO A 22 0.79 -7.14 -18.01
CA PRO A 22 1.49 -7.77 -19.13
C PRO A 22 1.95 -6.73 -20.15
N LEU A 23 3.21 -6.85 -20.58
CA LEU A 23 3.77 -6.03 -21.65
C LEU A 23 3.45 -6.68 -23.00
N LEU A 24 3.18 -5.85 -24.03
CA LEU A 24 2.88 -6.35 -25.38
C LEU A 24 4.09 -7.10 -25.95
N PRO A 25 3.96 -8.39 -26.31
CA PRO A 25 5.09 -9.20 -26.78
C PRO A 25 5.71 -8.69 -28.09
N SER A 26 4.90 -8.04 -28.96
CA SER A 26 5.41 -7.40 -30.17
C SER A 26 6.43 -6.31 -29.86
N ASP A 27 6.09 -5.46 -28.88
CA ASP A 27 6.91 -4.30 -28.53
C ASP A 27 8.18 -4.75 -27.79
N THR A 28 8.06 -5.67 -26.82
CA THR A 28 9.22 -6.17 -26.06
C THR A 28 10.22 -6.93 -26.95
N ARG A 29 9.74 -7.67 -27.96
CA ARG A 29 10.61 -8.31 -28.94
C ARG A 29 11.32 -7.28 -29.82
N GLN A 30 10.62 -6.28 -30.32
CA GLN A 30 11.23 -5.24 -31.15
C GLN A 30 12.30 -4.48 -30.36
N ILE A 31 11.99 -4.10 -29.12
CA ILE A 31 12.96 -3.47 -28.19
C ILE A 31 14.20 -4.35 -28.00
N ALA A 32 14.00 -5.65 -27.82
CA ALA A 32 15.10 -6.61 -27.66
C ALA A 32 16.03 -6.64 -28.89
N ILE A 33 15.45 -6.67 -30.10
CA ILE A 33 16.20 -6.62 -31.37
C ILE A 33 16.96 -5.30 -31.46
N ASP A 34 16.29 -4.18 -31.28
CA ASP A 34 16.86 -2.84 -31.46
C ASP A 34 17.99 -2.53 -30.46
N SER A 35 17.92 -3.14 -29.28
CA SER A 35 18.91 -2.96 -28.21
C SER A 35 20.00 -4.02 -28.16
N GLY A 36 19.90 -5.07 -28.98
CA GLY A 36 20.83 -6.20 -28.95
C GLY A 36 20.74 -7.03 -27.65
N ILE A 37 19.64 -6.91 -26.93
CA ILE A 37 19.38 -7.65 -25.70
C ILE A 37 18.57 -8.92 -26.04
N LYS A 38 18.94 -10.05 -25.46
CA LYS A 38 18.22 -11.29 -25.68
C LYS A 38 16.84 -11.26 -25.00
N HIS A 39 15.75 -11.44 -25.80
CA HIS A 39 14.41 -11.57 -25.22
C HIS A 39 14.29 -12.80 -24.29
N PRO A 40 13.49 -12.74 -23.21
CA PRO A 40 13.24 -13.91 -22.36
C PRO A 40 12.57 -15.05 -23.13
N VAL A 41 13.19 -16.23 -23.08
CA VAL A 41 12.71 -17.45 -23.78
C VAL A 41 12.73 -18.62 -22.82
N ILE A 42 11.66 -19.41 -22.79
CA ILE A 42 11.59 -20.68 -22.06
C ILE A 42 11.22 -21.78 -23.06
N ARG A 43 12.06 -22.80 -23.18
CA ARG A 43 11.87 -23.95 -24.09
C ARG A 43 11.59 -23.52 -25.55
N GLY A 44 12.29 -22.48 -26.00
CA GLY A 44 12.14 -21.96 -27.37
C GLY A 44 10.92 -21.06 -27.61
N VAL A 45 10.15 -20.74 -26.56
CA VAL A 45 8.98 -19.85 -26.65
C VAL A 45 9.27 -18.55 -25.93
N ASP A 46 9.05 -17.43 -26.63
CA ASP A 46 9.16 -16.10 -26.04
C ASP A 46 8.18 -15.94 -24.89
N GLN A 47 8.66 -15.41 -23.77
CA GLN A 47 7.83 -15.18 -22.59
C GLN A 47 7.18 -13.82 -22.66
N VAL A 48 5.93 -13.74 -22.20
CA VAL A 48 5.29 -12.46 -21.91
C VAL A 48 6.00 -11.85 -20.70
N MET A 49 6.56 -10.65 -20.88
CA MET A 49 7.11 -9.88 -19.77
C MET A 49 5.96 -9.16 -19.04
N SER A 50 6.11 -8.94 -17.75
CA SER A 50 5.15 -8.15 -16.95
C SER A 50 5.89 -7.14 -16.08
N THR A 51 5.22 -6.05 -15.77
CA THR A 51 5.57 -5.11 -14.71
C THR A 51 4.81 -5.47 -13.45
N ASP A 52 5.42 -5.41 -12.28
CA ASP A 52 4.77 -5.83 -11.04
C ASP A 52 3.55 -4.95 -10.73
N PHE A 53 3.64 -3.62 -10.94
CA PHE A 53 2.52 -2.69 -10.72
C PHE A 53 2.48 -1.62 -11.81
N LEU A 54 1.30 -1.39 -12.38
CA LEU A 54 0.97 -0.18 -13.14
C LEU A 54 -0.08 0.58 -12.34
N VAL A 55 0.25 1.82 -11.97
CA VAL A 55 -0.48 2.62 -10.99
C VAL A 55 -1.06 3.86 -11.66
N ASP A 56 -2.36 4.11 -11.48
CA ASP A 56 -3.03 5.34 -11.89
C ASP A 56 -3.25 6.25 -10.68
N CYS A 57 -2.98 7.55 -10.84
CA CYS A 57 -3.12 8.55 -9.78
C CYS A 57 -4.00 9.72 -10.22
N LYS A 58 -4.73 10.30 -9.24
CA LYS A 58 -5.56 11.51 -9.47
C LYS A 58 -4.79 12.82 -9.24
N ASP A 59 -3.87 12.80 -8.28
CA ASP A 59 -3.10 13.98 -7.86
C ASP A 59 -1.64 13.56 -7.70
N GLY A 60 -0.71 14.38 -8.19
CA GLY A 60 0.72 14.09 -8.06
C GLY A 60 1.51 14.51 -9.29
N PRO A 61 2.81 14.21 -9.31
CA PRO A 61 3.70 14.55 -10.42
C PRO A 61 3.44 13.69 -11.67
N PHE A 62 2.72 12.58 -11.54
CA PHE A 62 2.43 11.65 -12.63
C PHE A 62 0.98 11.18 -12.53
N GLU A 63 0.28 11.16 -13.68
CA GLU A 63 -1.06 10.56 -13.79
C GLU A 63 -0.99 9.04 -13.77
N GLN A 64 0.12 8.48 -14.27
CA GLN A 64 0.38 7.05 -14.30
C GLN A 64 1.88 6.77 -14.16
N PHE A 65 2.23 5.69 -13.47
CA PHE A 65 3.61 5.21 -13.39
C PHE A 65 3.67 3.69 -13.22
N ALA A 66 4.80 3.10 -13.60
CA ALA A 66 5.04 1.66 -13.49
C ALA A 66 6.12 1.37 -12.46
N ILE A 67 5.96 0.29 -11.69
CA ILE A 67 6.90 -0.16 -10.67
C ILE A 67 7.28 -1.61 -10.91
N GLN A 68 8.58 -1.89 -10.88
CA GLN A 68 9.13 -3.23 -10.79
C GLN A 68 9.79 -3.42 -9.43
N VAL A 69 9.46 -4.51 -8.74
CA VAL A 69 10.01 -4.83 -7.41
C VAL A 69 11.04 -5.94 -7.55
N LYS A 70 12.25 -5.69 -7.06
CA LYS A 70 13.34 -6.69 -7.08
C LYS A 70 14.14 -6.64 -5.78
N PRO A 71 14.62 -7.78 -5.26
CA PRO A 71 15.64 -7.74 -4.21
C PRO A 71 16.88 -7.00 -4.69
N ALA A 72 17.48 -6.15 -3.86
CA ALA A 72 18.69 -5.40 -4.23
C ALA A 72 19.83 -6.32 -4.71
N ALA A 73 19.93 -7.53 -4.14
CA ALA A 73 20.90 -8.54 -4.56
C ALA A 73 20.68 -9.01 -6.02
N ALA A 74 19.43 -9.03 -6.51
CA ALA A 74 19.13 -9.44 -7.88
C ALA A 74 19.64 -8.43 -8.93
N LEU A 75 19.90 -7.18 -8.53
CA LEU A 75 20.49 -6.14 -9.40
C LEU A 75 22.00 -6.38 -9.66
N GLN A 76 22.60 -7.40 -9.09
CA GLN A 76 23.96 -7.82 -9.41
C GLN A 76 24.00 -8.86 -10.56
N ASP A 77 22.86 -9.41 -10.93
CA ASP A 77 22.77 -10.38 -12.02
C ASP A 77 22.56 -9.68 -13.37
N GLU A 78 23.50 -9.90 -14.29
CA GLU A 78 23.49 -9.29 -15.62
C GLU A 78 22.20 -9.61 -16.38
N ARG A 79 21.70 -10.84 -16.27
CA ARG A 79 20.49 -11.25 -16.98
C ARG A 79 19.24 -10.57 -16.42
N THR A 80 19.21 -10.31 -15.13
CA THR A 80 18.16 -9.52 -14.49
C THR A 80 18.19 -8.07 -14.99
N LEU A 81 19.38 -7.45 -15.05
CA LEU A 81 19.53 -6.10 -15.56
C LEU A 81 19.09 -5.96 -17.03
N GLU A 82 19.45 -6.94 -17.88
CA GLU A 82 18.98 -6.99 -19.27
C GLU A 82 17.44 -6.98 -19.37
N LYS A 83 16.75 -7.80 -18.58
CA LYS A 83 15.28 -7.85 -18.57
C LYS A 83 14.68 -6.52 -18.07
N LEU A 84 15.24 -5.94 -17.02
CA LEU A 84 14.82 -4.65 -16.50
C LEU A 84 15.03 -3.53 -17.52
N GLU A 85 16.10 -3.58 -18.30
CA GLU A 85 16.36 -2.59 -19.37
C GLU A 85 15.34 -2.72 -20.51
N LEU A 86 14.91 -3.93 -20.88
CA LEU A 86 13.82 -4.11 -21.85
C LEU A 86 12.51 -3.50 -21.33
N GLU A 87 12.18 -3.74 -20.09
CA GLU A 87 11.00 -3.21 -19.42
C GLU A 87 11.05 -1.68 -19.31
N ARG A 88 12.18 -1.12 -18.88
CA ARG A 88 12.40 0.33 -18.81
C ARG A 88 12.18 1.01 -20.17
N ARG A 89 12.73 0.41 -21.25
CA ARG A 89 12.55 0.93 -22.63
C ARG A 89 11.11 0.83 -23.08
N TYR A 90 10.41 -0.23 -22.72
CA TYR A 90 8.99 -0.39 -23.02
C TYR A 90 8.18 0.79 -22.45
N TRP A 91 8.36 1.08 -21.17
CA TRP A 91 7.64 2.18 -20.51
C TRP A 91 8.11 3.55 -21.00
N GLN A 92 9.38 3.70 -21.34
CA GLN A 92 9.89 4.92 -21.97
C GLN A 92 9.21 5.20 -23.32
N GLN A 93 9.00 4.20 -24.16
CA GLN A 93 8.24 4.36 -25.41
C GLN A 93 6.78 4.75 -25.19
N LYS A 94 6.17 4.30 -24.10
CA LYS A 94 4.81 4.68 -23.70
C LYS A 94 4.75 6.04 -22.98
N GLN A 95 5.89 6.68 -22.74
CA GLN A 95 6.00 7.94 -21.98
C GLN A 95 5.48 7.83 -20.54
N ILE A 96 5.52 6.64 -19.95
CA ILE A 96 5.13 6.35 -18.58
C ILE A 96 6.39 6.24 -17.73
N PRO A 97 6.52 7.00 -16.64
CA PRO A 97 7.61 6.85 -15.69
C PRO A 97 7.69 5.43 -15.14
N TRP A 98 8.90 4.89 -15.08
CA TRP A 98 9.14 3.55 -14.58
C TRP A 98 10.19 3.57 -13.48
N PHE A 99 9.92 2.85 -12.40
CA PHE A 99 10.73 2.82 -11.19
C PHE A 99 11.05 1.38 -10.78
N ILE A 100 12.23 1.20 -10.16
CA ILE A 100 12.59 -0.05 -9.46
C ILE A 100 12.48 0.22 -7.97
N PHE A 101 11.74 -0.65 -7.26
CA PHE A 101 11.73 -0.70 -5.80
C PHE A 101 12.48 -1.94 -5.33
N THR A 102 13.39 -1.75 -4.39
CA THR A 102 14.10 -2.86 -3.77
C THR A 102 13.69 -3.03 -2.30
N ASP A 103 14.14 -4.12 -1.69
CA ASP A 103 13.97 -4.36 -0.25
C ASP A 103 14.65 -3.28 0.63
N LYS A 104 15.53 -2.44 0.06
CA LYS A 104 16.21 -1.36 0.78
C LYS A 104 15.40 -0.07 0.86
N GLU A 105 14.52 0.18 -0.10
CA GLU A 105 13.62 1.35 -0.09
C GLU A 105 12.40 1.17 0.80
N ILE A 106 12.06 -0.07 1.16
CA ILE A 106 10.91 -0.34 2.03
C ILE A 106 11.27 0.02 3.47
N ASN A 107 10.62 1.05 4.00
CA ASN A 107 10.79 1.42 5.41
C ASN A 107 10.28 0.29 6.32
N PRO A 108 11.11 -0.25 7.23
CA PRO A 108 10.70 -1.35 8.11
C PRO A 108 9.47 -1.05 8.95
N VAL A 109 9.33 0.20 9.43
CA VAL A 109 8.18 0.63 10.24
C VAL A 109 6.90 0.65 9.41
N VAL A 110 6.98 1.14 8.17
CA VAL A 110 5.84 1.11 7.23
C VAL A 110 5.41 -0.34 6.98
N LYS A 111 6.36 -1.22 6.69
CA LYS A 111 6.10 -2.64 6.48
C LYS A 111 5.40 -3.28 7.69
N GLU A 112 5.93 -3.06 8.90
CA GLU A 112 5.37 -3.60 10.16
C GLU A 112 3.93 -3.10 10.39
N ASN A 113 3.69 -1.79 10.22
CA ASN A 113 2.37 -1.20 10.37
C ASN A 113 1.37 -1.77 9.35
N ILE A 114 1.77 -1.89 8.09
CA ILE A 114 0.91 -2.40 7.02
C ILE A 114 0.59 -3.89 7.26
N GLU A 115 1.57 -4.73 7.57
CA GLU A 115 1.36 -6.14 7.87
C GLU A 115 0.41 -6.32 9.07
N TRP A 116 0.55 -5.46 10.09
CA TRP A 116 -0.35 -5.45 11.22
C TRP A 116 -1.78 -5.07 10.84
N LEU A 117 -1.99 -4.07 9.99
CA LEU A 117 -3.31 -3.62 9.54
C LEU A 117 -3.96 -4.62 8.58
N TYR A 118 -3.18 -5.14 7.62
CA TYR A 118 -3.71 -5.97 6.55
C TYR A 118 -4.47 -7.20 7.03
N SER A 119 -4.01 -7.82 8.11
CA SER A 119 -4.65 -9.03 8.64
C SER A 119 -6.08 -8.83 9.19
N VAL A 120 -6.55 -7.59 9.32
CA VAL A 120 -7.91 -7.24 9.76
C VAL A 120 -8.67 -6.38 8.74
N LYS A 121 -8.10 -6.14 7.58
CA LYS A 121 -8.77 -5.46 6.47
C LYS A 121 -9.88 -6.37 5.94
N THR A 122 -11.09 -5.82 5.77
CA THR A 122 -12.27 -6.54 5.28
C THR A 122 -12.85 -5.81 4.08
N GLU A 123 -13.57 -6.53 3.22
CA GLU A 123 -14.29 -5.91 2.08
C GLU A 123 -15.49 -5.07 2.56
N GLU A 124 -16.13 -5.50 3.65
CA GLU A 124 -17.27 -4.80 4.24
C GLU A 124 -17.02 -4.55 5.74
N VAL A 125 -17.30 -3.34 6.18
CA VAL A 125 -17.19 -2.94 7.59
C VAL A 125 -18.58 -2.97 8.20
N SER A 126 -18.73 -3.68 9.34
CA SER A 126 -20.03 -3.80 9.98
C SER A 126 -20.56 -2.45 10.52
N ALA A 127 -21.89 -2.31 10.54
CA ALA A 127 -22.56 -1.11 11.08
C ALA A 127 -22.21 -0.88 12.56
N GLU A 128 -22.02 -1.96 13.33
CA GLU A 128 -21.64 -1.90 14.73
C GLU A 128 -20.24 -1.29 14.90
N LEU A 129 -19.28 -1.67 14.02
CA LEU A 129 -17.93 -1.11 14.06
C LEU A 129 -17.93 0.36 13.64
N LEU A 130 -18.69 0.72 12.61
CA LEU A 130 -18.84 2.13 12.18
C LEU A 130 -19.47 3.00 13.29
N ALA A 131 -20.41 2.47 14.07
CA ALA A 131 -21.02 3.17 15.18
C ALA A 131 -20.00 3.57 16.28
N GLN A 132 -18.84 2.89 16.35
CA GLN A 132 -17.78 3.24 17.30
C GLN A 132 -16.98 4.49 16.89
N LEU A 133 -17.07 4.95 15.64
CA LEU A 133 -16.28 6.11 15.17
C LEU A 133 -16.55 7.37 16.00
N SER A 134 -17.81 7.70 16.30
CA SER A 134 -18.16 8.91 17.05
C SER A 134 -17.71 8.85 18.52
N PRO A 135 -17.96 7.79 19.29
CA PRO A 135 -17.42 7.65 20.64
C PRO A 135 -15.89 7.69 20.67
N LEU A 136 -15.22 6.98 19.74
CA LEU A 136 -13.76 6.96 19.66
C LEU A 136 -13.21 8.34 19.32
N ALA A 137 -13.84 9.09 18.39
CA ALA A 137 -13.44 10.45 18.05
C ALA A 137 -13.40 11.35 19.28
N HIS A 138 -14.44 11.29 20.10
CA HIS A 138 -14.52 12.08 21.34
C HIS A 138 -13.40 11.71 22.31
N ILE A 139 -13.19 10.41 22.54
CA ILE A 139 -12.13 9.91 23.43
C ILE A 139 -10.74 10.33 22.93
N LEU A 140 -10.47 10.17 21.62
CA LEU A 140 -9.19 10.54 21.03
C LEU A 140 -8.92 12.05 21.14
N GLN A 141 -9.95 12.88 21.00
CA GLN A 141 -9.84 14.33 21.16
C GLN A 141 -9.61 14.74 22.62
N GLU A 142 -10.35 14.14 23.56
CA GLU A 142 -10.22 14.43 25.01
C GLU A 142 -8.84 14.02 25.55
N LYS A 143 -8.34 12.87 25.10
CA LYS A 143 -7.09 12.25 25.54
C LYS A 143 -5.87 12.55 24.66
N GLY A 144 -5.92 13.62 23.88
CA GLY A 144 -4.99 13.92 22.80
C GLY A 144 -3.51 13.66 23.10
N ASP A 145 -3.01 14.03 24.26
CA ASP A 145 -1.59 13.89 24.64
C ASP A 145 -1.22 12.49 25.18
N GLU A 146 -2.21 11.65 25.47
CA GLU A 146 -1.97 10.32 26.01
C GLU A 146 -1.60 9.32 24.89
N ASN A 147 -0.81 8.30 25.24
CA ASN A 147 -0.47 7.23 24.31
C ASN A 147 -1.72 6.38 24.00
N ILE A 148 -1.96 6.10 22.72
CA ILE A 148 -3.14 5.40 22.23
C ILE A 148 -3.34 4.03 22.88
N ILE A 149 -2.28 3.25 23.11
CA ILE A 149 -2.37 1.92 23.71
C ILE A 149 -2.86 2.00 25.16
N ASN A 150 -2.40 3.03 25.89
CA ASN A 150 -2.81 3.24 27.26
C ASN A 150 -4.28 3.69 27.35
N VAL A 151 -4.71 4.56 26.43
CA VAL A 151 -6.11 5.01 26.37
C VAL A 151 -7.02 3.85 26.03
N CYS A 152 -6.68 2.99 25.07
CA CYS A 152 -7.47 1.79 24.77
C CYS A 152 -7.66 0.91 26.01
N LYS A 153 -6.60 0.67 26.79
CA LYS A 153 -6.69 -0.11 28.02
C LYS A 153 -7.59 0.57 29.09
N GLN A 154 -7.49 1.90 29.22
CA GLN A 154 -8.35 2.66 30.16
C GLN A 154 -9.81 2.54 29.76
N VAL A 155 -10.13 2.64 28.47
CA VAL A 155 -11.49 2.48 27.94
C VAL A 155 -12.02 1.07 28.21
N ASP A 156 -11.24 0.03 27.87
CA ASP A 156 -11.65 -1.35 28.12
C ASP A 156 -12.00 -1.59 29.60
N ILE A 157 -11.18 -1.06 30.53
CA ILE A 157 -11.41 -1.19 31.96
C ILE A 157 -12.65 -0.36 32.41
N ALA A 158 -12.78 0.88 31.91
CA ALA A 158 -13.86 1.77 32.34
C ALA A 158 -15.27 1.29 31.92
N TYR A 159 -15.34 0.59 30.79
CA TYR A 159 -16.60 0.07 30.24
C TYR A 159 -16.78 -1.46 30.42
N ASP A 160 -15.93 -2.09 31.24
CA ASP A 160 -15.96 -3.54 31.52
C ASP A 160 -15.90 -4.39 30.23
N LEU A 161 -15.06 -3.95 29.27
CA LEU A 161 -14.82 -4.66 28.00
C LEU A 161 -13.69 -5.67 28.15
N GLU A 162 -13.64 -6.62 27.23
CA GLU A 162 -12.48 -7.51 27.10
C GLU A 162 -11.22 -6.69 26.76
N LEU A 163 -10.12 -6.95 27.48
CA LEU A 163 -8.86 -6.25 27.26
C LEU A 163 -8.35 -6.41 25.81
N GLY A 164 -8.14 -5.28 25.14
CA GLY A 164 -7.73 -5.22 23.73
C GLY A 164 -8.89 -5.00 22.77
N LYS A 165 -10.14 -4.98 23.24
CA LYS A 165 -11.34 -4.75 22.42
C LYS A 165 -11.26 -3.40 21.69
N THR A 166 -11.06 -2.31 22.44
CA THR A 166 -10.95 -0.95 21.86
C THR A 166 -9.81 -0.84 20.86
N LEU A 167 -8.66 -1.44 21.17
CA LEU A 167 -7.52 -1.45 20.23
C LEU A 167 -7.85 -2.23 18.95
N SER A 168 -8.55 -3.35 19.07
CA SER A 168 -9.00 -4.15 17.93
C SER A 168 -9.96 -3.38 17.02
N GLU A 169 -10.88 -2.62 17.59
CA GLU A 169 -11.81 -1.76 16.85
C GLU A 169 -11.08 -0.62 16.12
N ILE A 170 -10.18 0.09 16.82
CA ILE A 170 -9.34 1.13 16.19
C ILE A 170 -8.50 0.54 15.05
N ARG A 171 -7.92 -0.64 15.26
CA ARG A 171 -7.14 -1.34 14.24
C ARG A 171 -7.98 -1.66 13.01
N ALA A 172 -9.18 -2.21 13.18
CA ALA A 172 -10.08 -2.54 12.08
C ALA A 172 -10.56 -1.28 11.35
N LEU A 173 -10.91 -0.21 12.06
CA LEU A 173 -11.26 1.08 11.46
C LEU A 173 -10.09 1.72 10.70
N THR A 174 -8.87 1.57 11.22
CA THR A 174 -7.65 2.06 10.55
C THR A 174 -7.35 1.27 9.29
N ALA A 175 -7.44 -0.06 9.35
CA ALA A 175 -7.24 -0.93 8.19
C ALA A 175 -8.19 -0.64 7.03
N ASN A 176 -9.40 -0.16 7.35
CA ASN A 176 -10.43 0.20 6.37
C ASN A 176 -10.48 1.72 6.06
N GLY A 177 -9.47 2.49 6.48
CA GLY A 177 -9.29 3.89 6.08
C GLY A 177 -10.13 4.92 6.83
N PHE A 178 -10.94 4.52 7.83
CA PHE A 178 -11.75 5.44 8.65
C PHE A 178 -10.91 6.21 9.69
N ILE A 179 -9.81 5.62 10.13
CA ILE A 179 -8.81 6.28 10.99
C ILE A 179 -7.48 6.27 10.25
N LYS A 180 -6.79 7.40 10.25
CA LYS A 180 -5.47 7.56 9.64
C LYS A 180 -4.44 8.00 10.68
N PHE A 181 -3.19 7.62 10.48
CA PHE A 181 -2.04 8.04 11.27
C PHE A 181 -0.80 8.13 10.38
N ASN A 182 0.29 8.68 10.90
CA ASN A 182 1.57 8.69 10.17
C ASN A 182 2.14 7.26 10.07
N ILE A 183 2.03 6.64 8.90
CA ILE A 183 2.47 5.26 8.64
C ILE A 183 3.98 5.05 8.85
N TYR A 184 4.79 6.12 8.82
CA TYR A 184 6.23 6.08 9.07
C TYR A 184 6.60 6.06 10.56
N LYS A 185 5.60 6.16 11.46
CA LYS A 185 5.75 6.05 12.91
C LYS A 185 5.07 4.77 13.39
N SER A 186 5.75 3.97 14.23
CA SER A 186 5.12 2.76 14.78
C SER A 186 3.78 3.11 15.43
N PHE A 187 2.72 2.35 15.12
CA PHE A 187 1.38 2.61 15.67
C PHE A 187 1.40 2.74 17.19
N ARG A 188 2.15 1.88 17.87
CA ARG A 188 2.26 1.85 19.34
C ARG A 188 2.90 3.11 19.95
N ALA A 189 3.64 3.88 19.16
CA ALA A 189 4.30 5.11 19.60
C ALA A 189 3.42 6.36 19.39
N ASN A 190 2.22 6.22 18.81
CA ASN A 190 1.34 7.35 18.58
C ASN A 190 0.61 7.78 19.86
N LYS A 191 0.34 9.09 19.94
CA LYS A 191 -0.62 9.69 20.86
C LYS A 191 -1.99 9.70 20.21
N CYS A 192 -3.03 9.91 21.00
CA CYS A 192 -4.39 10.05 20.46
C CYS A 192 -4.51 11.20 19.44
N ALA A 193 -3.82 12.33 19.65
CA ALA A 193 -3.79 13.46 18.72
C ALA A 193 -3.09 13.16 17.37
N ASP A 194 -2.30 12.10 17.30
CA ASP A 194 -1.64 11.68 16.04
C ASP A 194 -2.60 10.92 15.11
N LEU A 195 -3.80 10.54 15.60
CA LEU A 195 -4.80 9.83 14.82
C LEU A 195 -5.82 10.82 14.25
N CYS A 196 -6.03 10.75 12.94
CA CYS A 196 -7.05 11.53 12.24
C CYS A 196 -8.23 10.64 11.87
N ILE A 197 -9.43 11.00 12.32
CA ILE A 197 -10.66 10.33 11.87
C ILE A 197 -11.08 10.97 10.56
N SER A 198 -11.19 10.17 9.50
CA SER A 198 -11.77 10.60 8.23
C SER A 198 -13.21 11.05 8.50
N GLN A 199 -13.61 12.22 8.00
CA GLN A 199 -14.99 12.70 8.17
C GLN A 199 -15.93 11.59 7.73
N VAL A 200 -16.87 11.25 8.60
CA VAL A 200 -17.89 10.23 8.37
C VAL A 200 -18.54 10.54 7.02
N VAL A 201 -18.35 9.64 6.05
CA VAL A 201 -19.18 9.62 4.85
C VAL A 201 -20.62 9.64 5.34
N ASN A 202 -21.38 10.64 4.95
CA ASN A 202 -22.78 10.76 5.32
C ASN A 202 -23.47 9.42 4.98
N MET A 203 -24.01 8.74 6.00
CA MET A 203 -24.71 7.44 5.87
C MET A 203 -25.89 7.49 4.89
N GLU A 204 -26.21 8.65 4.32
CA GLU A 204 -27.24 8.83 3.28
C GLU A 204 -26.75 8.54 1.84
N GLU A 205 -25.43 8.45 1.59
CA GLU A 205 -24.87 8.11 0.26
C GLU A 205 -24.63 6.61 0.03
N LEU A 206 -24.91 5.78 1.03
CA LEU A 206 -24.76 4.31 0.99
C LEU A 206 -26.10 3.57 0.90
N ARG A 207 -27.17 4.25 0.43
CA ARG A 207 -28.48 3.62 0.14
C ARG A 207 -28.78 3.50 -1.34
#